data_3eb244712cec55f2e9793c9fd978ca37
#
_entry.id   3eb244712cec55f2e9793c9fd978ca37
#
_cell.length_a   1.000
_cell.length_b   1.000
_cell.length_c   1.000
_cell.angle_alpha   90.00
_cell.angle_beta   90.00
_cell.angle_gamma   90.00
#
_symmetry.space_group_name_H-M   'P 1'
#
loop_
_entity.id
_entity.type
_entity.pdbx_description
1 polymer ?
#
loop_
_entity_poly.entity_id
_entity_poly.type
_entity_poly.pdbx_seq_one_letter_code
_entity_poly.pdbx_strand_id
1 'polypeptide(L)'
;IFASCSSDEDMITGKTLPQGKYPVAMTVSVESPIARSSVDGTWTNGEKVTVQAITKTGDAYNWNDAVSYPYEINNDIPAALTKKETHYWQRSDETKLIRAWYCADGSTSNTLPDSWSVAADQNETENGYAESDLLFTAPVEVKFGSTANLIFYHQTAKIIVNIKNGRNRFRRPDSIRKNRR
;
A
#
# COMPACT_ATOMS: atom_id res chain seq x y z
N ILE A 1 -36.34 -37.10 -23.60
CA ILE A 1 -35.02 -36.50 -23.90
C ILE A 1 -34.63 -35.73 -22.65
N PHE A 2 -33.82 -36.33 -21.80
CA PHE A 2 -33.28 -35.67 -20.63
C PHE A 2 -31.96 -34.96 -21.05
N ALA A 3 -31.96 -33.64 -21.05
CA ALA A 3 -30.74 -32.87 -21.16
C ALA A 3 -30.02 -33.01 -19.81
N SER A 4 -28.96 -33.80 -19.76
CA SER A 4 -28.01 -33.84 -18.68
C SER A 4 -27.20 -32.51 -18.73
N CYS A 5 -27.47 -31.60 -17.82
CA CYS A 5 -26.48 -30.57 -17.47
C CYS A 5 -25.32 -31.31 -16.82
N SER A 6 -24.27 -31.62 -17.57
CA SER A 6 -22.99 -31.92 -16.97
C SER A 6 -22.47 -30.61 -16.38
N SER A 7 -22.59 -30.48 -15.07
CA SER A 7 -21.72 -29.60 -14.32
C SER A 7 -20.30 -30.09 -14.56
N ASP A 8 -19.54 -29.32 -15.33
CA ASP A 8 -18.10 -29.47 -15.44
C ASP A 8 -17.49 -29.12 -14.07
N GLU A 9 -17.71 -30.03 -13.11
CA GLU A 9 -16.83 -30.12 -11.96
C GLU A 9 -15.56 -30.75 -12.53
N ASP A 10 -14.64 -29.88 -13.02
CA ASP A 10 -13.25 -30.26 -13.23
C ASP A 10 -12.76 -30.93 -11.95
N MET A 11 -12.83 -32.25 -11.92
CA MET A 11 -12.27 -33.05 -10.83
C MET A 11 -10.79 -32.69 -10.79
N ILE A 12 -10.40 -31.91 -9.78
CA ILE A 12 -9.00 -31.59 -9.48
C ILE A 12 -8.32 -32.90 -9.10
N THR A 13 -7.91 -33.67 -10.11
CA THR A 13 -7.13 -34.89 -9.95
C THR A 13 -5.71 -34.50 -9.67
N GLY A 14 -5.36 -34.35 -8.37
CA GLY A 14 -4.04 -33.96 -7.93
C GLY A 14 -3.97 -32.53 -7.37
N LYS A 15 -2.77 -32.09 -7.01
CA LYS A 15 -2.52 -30.78 -6.39
C LYS A 15 -2.35 -29.64 -7.41
N THR A 16 -2.21 -29.95 -8.69
CA THR A 16 -2.02 -28.97 -9.78
C THR A 16 -3.36 -28.36 -10.19
N LEU A 17 -3.39 -27.03 -10.28
CA LEU A 17 -4.57 -26.27 -10.65
C LEU A 17 -4.52 -25.84 -12.12
N PRO A 18 -5.65 -25.69 -12.81
CA PRO A 18 -5.71 -25.10 -14.14
C PRO A 18 -5.12 -23.70 -14.17
N GLN A 19 -4.23 -23.46 -15.13
CA GLN A 19 -3.51 -22.19 -15.25
C GLN A 19 -4.49 -21.01 -15.45
N GLY A 20 -4.29 -19.93 -14.68
CA GLY A 20 -5.05 -18.70 -14.81
C GLY A 20 -6.51 -18.77 -14.32
N LYS A 21 -6.91 -19.83 -13.61
CA LYS A 21 -8.29 -20.03 -13.16
C LYS A 21 -8.53 -19.58 -11.71
N TYR A 22 -7.52 -19.63 -10.88
CA TYR A 22 -7.65 -19.33 -9.45
C TYR A 22 -6.78 -18.13 -9.05
N PRO A 23 -7.30 -16.89 -9.16
CA PRO A 23 -6.57 -15.71 -8.71
C PRO A 23 -6.37 -15.73 -7.19
N VAL A 24 -5.28 -15.14 -6.74
CA VAL A 24 -5.04 -14.93 -5.32
C VAL A 24 -5.98 -13.83 -4.83
N ALA A 25 -6.81 -14.17 -3.85
CA ALA A 25 -7.71 -13.19 -3.22
C ALA A 25 -6.92 -12.31 -2.23
N MET A 26 -7.15 -11.01 -2.28
CA MET A 26 -6.48 -10.03 -1.44
C MET A 26 -7.45 -8.97 -0.96
N THR A 27 -7.17 -8.40 0.21
CA THR A 27 -7.77 -7.15 0.72
C THR A 27 -6.67 -6.23 1.17
N VAL A 28 -6.93 -4.93 1.16
CA VAL A 28 -5.98 -3.91 1.57
C VAL A 28 -6.59 -3.03 2.66
N SER A 29 -5.75 -2.60 3.59
CA SER A 29 -6.08 -1.58 4.57
C SER A 29 -4.83 -0.76 4.89
N VAL A 30 -5.03 0.47 5.39
CA VAL A 30 -3.94 1.30 5.89
C VAL A 30 -4.02 1.34 7.39
N GLU A 31 -2.92 1.06 8.09
CA GLU A 31 -2.86 1.30 9.52
C GLU A 31 -2.67 2.79 9.77
N SER A 32 -3.73 3.41 10.28
CA SER A 32 -3.67 4.80 10.75
C SER A 32 -3.04 4.85 12.13
N PRO A 33 -1.86 5.45 12.29
CA PRO A 33 -1.50 5.98 13.58
C PRO A 33 -2.54 7.05 13.92
N ILE A 34 -3.04 7.08 15.15
CA ILE A 34 -4.15 7.91 15.67
C ILE A 34 -3.92 9.42 15.42
N ALA A 35 -3.99 9.88 14.20
CA ALA A 35 -3.81 11.28 13.79
C ALA A 35 -4.77 11.65 12.66
N ARG A 36 -5.86 12.13 13.03
CA ARG A 36 -6.87 13.07 12.53
C ARG A 36 -6.61 13.73 11.17
N SER A 37 -6.50 13.01 10.10
CA SER A 37 -6.60 13.59 8.76
C SER A 37 -7.21 12.55 7.82
N SER A 38 -8.17 12.96 7.04
CA SER A 38 -8.90 12.13 6.10
C SER A 38 -8.06 11.63 4.91
N VAL A 39 -6.81 12.03 4.82
CA VAL A 39 -5.84 11.60 3.80
C VAL A 39 -5.08 10.35 4.28
N ASP A 40 -5.09 10.07 5.60
CA ASP A 40 -4.11 9.19 6.24
C ASP A 40 -4.64 7.79 6.60
N GLY A 41 -5.75 7.31 6.06
CA GLY A 41 -6.25 6.03 6.55
C GLY A 41 -7.23 5.27 5.67
N THR A 42 -7.59 5.79 4.52
CA THR A 42 -8.55 5.14 3.63
C THR A 42 -8.07 5.20 2.19
N TRP A 43 -8.23 4.08 1.49
CA TRP A 43 -7.96 4.02 0.07
C TRP A 43 -9.00 4.80 -0.73
N THR A 44 -8.53 5.47 -1.78
CA THR A 44 -9.40 6.05 -2.81
C THR A 44 -9.45 5.09 -4.00
N ASN A 45 -10.63 4.86 -4.54
CA ASN A 45 -10.78 4.03 -5.74
C ASN A 45 -9.95 4.57 -6.90
N GLY A 46 -9.22 3.68 -7.55
CA GLY A 46 -8.31 4.02 -8.64
C GLY A 46 -6.85 4.20 -8.22
N GLU A 47 -6.54 4.20 -6.92
CA GLU A 47 -5.16 4.18 -6.44
C GLU A 47 -4.47 2.88 -6.82
N LYS A 48 -3.19 2.97 -7.16
CA LYS A 48 -2.42 1.83 -7.65
C LYS A 48 -1.36 1.40 -6.65
N VAL A 49 -1.33 0.11 -6.39
CA VAL A 49 -0.31 -0.54 -5.57
C VAL A 49 0.45 -1.55 -6.40
N THR A 50 1.72 -1.77 -6.10
CA THR A 50 2.44 -2.91 -6.65
C THR A 50 2.38 -4.05 -5.66
N VAL A 51 1.91 -5.19 -6.13
CA VAL A 51 1.87 -6.44 -5.36
C VAL A 51 2.95 -7.38 -5.86
N GLN A 52 3.78 -7.86 -4.96
CA GLN A 52 4.82 -8.83 -5.22
C GLN A 52 4.51 -10.13 -4.51
N ALA A 53 4.57 -11.23 -5.24
CA ALA A 53 4.30 -12.55 -4.70
C ALA A 53 5.38 -13.55 -5.08
N ILE A 54 5.69 -14.45 -4.15
CA ILE A 54 6.58 -15.59 -4.37
C ILE A 54 5.97 -16.86 -3.77
N THR A 55 6.15 -17.98 -4.45
CA THR A 55 5.80 -19.28 -3.88
C THR A 55 6.85 -19.70 -2.86
N LYS A 56 6.42 -20.02 -1.66
CA LYS A 56 7.27 -20.47 -0.57
C LYS A 56 7.65 -21.95 -0.80
N THR A 57 8.95 -22.23 -0.81
CA THR A 57 9.48 -23.60 -0.89
C THR A 57 10.25 -23.90 0.39
N GLY A 58 9.64 -24.63 1.31
CA GLY A 58 10.19 -24.82 2.64
C GLY A 58 10.23 -23.50 3.43
N ASP A 59 11.30 -23.28 4.19
CA ASP A 59 11.51 -22.05 4.96
C ASP A 59 12.35 -20.98 4.23
N ALA A 60 12.88 -21.33 3.06
CA ALA A 60 13.70 -20.43 2.26
C ALA A 60 12.85 -19.74 1.17
N TYR A 61 13.08 -18.46 0.98
CA TYR A 61 12.54 -17.68 -0.14
C TYR A 61 13.49 -16.53 -0.48
N ASN A 62 13.48 -16.14 -1.76
CA ASN A 62 14.30 -15.04 -2.24
C ASN A 62 13.42 -14.07 -3.02
N TRP A 63 13.28 -12.86 -2.53
CA TRP A 63 12.45 -11.84 -3.19
C TRP A 63 12.92 -11.46 -4.60
N ASN A 64 14.16 -11.76 -4.97
CA ASN A 64 14.64 -11.54 -6.33
C ASN A 64 13.94 -12.46 -7.35
N ASP A 65 13.40 -13.59 -6.89
CA ASP A 65 12.66 -14.53 -7.73
C ASP A 65 11.14 -14.25 -7.73
N ALA A 66 10.71 -13.23 -6.98
CA ALA A 66 9.32 -12.87 -6.86
C ALA A 66 8.83 -12.10 -8.09
N VAL A 67 7.56 -12.29 -8.41
CA VAL A 67 6.89 -11.57 -9.49
C VAL A 67 6.13 -10.39 -8.93
N SER A 68 6.22 -9.25 -9.59
CA SER A 68 5.53 -8.00 -9.20
C SER A 68 4.57 -7.57 -10.29
N TYR A 69 3.36 -7.20 -9.89
CA TYR A 69 2.34 -6.67 -10.78
C TYR A 69 1.63 -5.46 -10.16
N PRO A 70 1.21 -4.49 -10.99
CA PRO A 70 0.38 -3.38 -10.54
C PRO A 70 -1.08 -3.82 -10.35
N TYR A 71 -1.69 -3.36 -9.28
CA TYR A 71 -3.10 -3.54 -8.95
C TYR A 71 -3.75 -2.20 -8.69
N GLU A 72 -5.00 -2.05 -9.09
CA GLU A 72 -5.83 -0.89 -8.78
C GLU A 72 -6.76 -1.21 -7.62
N ILE A 73 -6.89 -0.31 -6.67
CA ILE A 73 -7.74 -0.50 -5.49
C ILE A 73 -9.15 -0.04 -5.80
N ASN A 74 -10.12 -0.92 -5.54
CA ASN A 74 -11.53 -0.63 -5.65
C ASN A 74 -12.25 -1.22 -4.42
N ASN A 75 -12.81 -0.36 -3.56
CA ASN A 75 -13.48 -0.76 -2.32
C ASN A 75 -12.60 -1.69 -1.44
N ASP A 76 -11.38 -1.28 -1.18
CA ASP A 76 -10.38 -2.02 -0.39
C ASP A 76 -10.00 -3.40 -0.96
N ILE A 77 -10.33 -3.66 -2.22
CA ILE A 77 -9.96 -4.88 -2.94
C ILE A 77 -9.01 -4.51 -4.09
N PRO A 78 -7.78 -5.01 -4.09
CA PRO A 78 -6.87 -4.82 -5.20
C PRO A 78 -7.28 -5.71 -6.38
N ALA A 79 -7.51 -5.09 -7.51
CA ALA A 79 -7.84 -5.74 -8.77
C ALA A 79 -6.66 -5.62 -9.75
N ALA A 80 -6.23 -6.73 -10.33
CA ALA A 80 -5.19 -6.70 -11.36
C ALA A 80 -5.67 -5.95 -12.60
N LEU A 81 -4.81 -5.11 -13.19
CA LEU A 81 -5.13 -4.33 -14.37
C LEU A 81 -5.37 -5.23 -15.60
N THR A 82 -4.68 -6.35 -15.66
CA THR A 82 -4.84 -7.33 -16.75
C THR A 82 -4.79 -8.76 -16.23
N LYS A 83 -5.41 -9.71 -16.95
CA LYS A 83 -5.32 -11.14 -16.60
C LYS A 83 -3.88 -11.68 -16.63
N LYS A 84 -2.98 -11.09 -17.43
CA LYS A 84 -1.58 -11.50 -17.51
C LYS A 84 -0.77 -11.05 -16.30
N GLU A 85 -1.20 -9.98 -15.66
CA GLU A 85 -0.58 -9.36 -14.49
C GLU A 85 -1.32 -9.71 -13.21
N THR A 86 -1.95 -10.88 -13.17
CA THR A 86 -2.66 -11.40 -12.00
C THR A 86 -1.82 -12.51 -11.36
N HIS A 87 -1.70 -12.48 -10.04
CA HIS A 87 -1.13 -13.60 -9.30
C HIS A 87 -2.15 -14.74 -9.19
N TYR A 88 -1.77 -15.90 -9.70
CA TYR A 88 -2.60 -17.10 -9.67
C TYR A 88 -1.98 -18.20 -8.82
N TRP A 89 -2.83 -19.01 -8.24
CA TRP A 89 -2.46 -20.28 -7.66
C TRP A 89 -2.18 -21.29 -8.77
N GLN A 90 -1.10 -22.06 -8.61
CA GLN A 90 -0.71 -23.11 -9.54
C GLN A 90 -0.98 -24.49 -8.95
N ARG A 91 -1.06 -24.57 -7.62
CA ARG A 91 -1.29 -25.80 -6.88
C ARG A 91 -2.18 -25.52 -5.65
N SER A 92 -2.99 -26.52 -5.29
CA SER A 92 -3.87 -26.45 -4.12
C SER A 92 -3.12 -26.62 -2.77
N ASP A 93 -1.88 -27.08 -2.80
CA ASP A 93 -1.01 -27.19 -1.62
C ASP A 93 0.06 -26.08 -1.57
N GLU A 94 -0.08 -25.06 -2.40
CA GLU A 94 0.86 -23.95 -2.50
C GLU A 94 0.68 -22.97 -1.35
N THR A 95 1.80 -22.46 -0.87
CA THR A 95 1.86 -21.33 0.05
C THR A 95 2.60 -20.19 -0.64
N LYS A 96 2.03 -19.00 -0.61
CA LYS A 96 2.67 -17.78 -1.12
C LYS A 96 3.03 -16.85 0.00
N LEU A 97 4.14 -16.12 -0.19
CA LEU A 97 4.44 -14.91 0.53
C LEU A 97 4.10 -13.73 -0.38
N ILE A 98 3.34 -12.79 0.15
CA ILE A 98 2.85 -11.63 -0.59
C ILE A 98 3.22 -10.38 0.19
N ARG A 99 3.75 -9.38 -0.50
CA ARG A 99 3.96 -8.03 0.01
C ARG A 99 3.54 -7.01 -1.04
N ALA A 100 3.31 -5.78 -0.63
CA ALA A 100 2.91 -4.72 -1.53
C ALA A 100 3.47 -3.38 -1.10
N TRP A 101 3.54 -2.44 -2.04
CA TRP A 101 3.90 -1.05 -1.77
C TRP A 101 3.05 -0.09 -2.61
N TYR A 102 2.91 1.10 -2.08
CA TYR A 102 2.24 2.23 -2.69
C TYR A 102 3.19 3.42 -2.70
N CYS A 103 3.36 4.02 -3.87
CA CYS A 103 4.12 5.24 -4.06
C CYS A 103 3.13 6.35 -4.40
N ALA A 104 2.99 7.33 -3.54
CA ALA A 104 1.97 8.38 -3.68
C ALA A 104 2.22 9.31 -4.88
N ASP A 105 3.43 9.31 -5.44
CA ASP A 105 3.76 9.99 -6.70
C ASP A 105 3.14 9.31 -7.94
N GLY A 106 2.36 8.22 -7.73
CA GLY A 106 1.71 7.44 -8.78
C GLY A 106 2.64 6.47 -9.51
N SER A 107 3.90 6.37 -9.12
CA SER A 107 4.82 5.42 -9.73
C SER A 107 4.46 3.97 -9.37
N THR A 108 4.51 3.08 -10.36
CA THR A 108 4.30 1.63 -10.19
C THR A 108 5.58 0.89 -10.55
N SER A 109 6.60 1.04 -9.70
CA SER A 109 7.84 0.30 -9.88
C SER A 109 7.63 -1.19 -9.63
N ASN A 110 8.20 -2.06 -10.48
CA ASN A 110 8.19 -3.51 -10.28
C ASN A 110 9.15 -3.97 -9.18
N THR A 111 9.94 -3.08 -8.64
CA THR A 111 10.84 -3.32 -7.51
C THR A 111 10.49 -2.38 -6.38
N LEU A 112 10.58 -2.87 -5.15
CA LEU A 112 10.46 -2.01 -3.98
C LEU A 112 11.53 -0.90 -4.07
N PRO A 113 11.16 0.39 -3.88
CA PRO A 113 12.15 1.46 -3.87
C PRO A 113 13.23 1.25 -2.79
N ASP A 114 14.49 1.29 -3.19
CA ASP A 114 15.63 1.21 -2.27
C ASP A 114 15.81 2.53 -1.49
N SER A 115 15.29 3.63 -2.05
CA SER A 115 15.30 4.95 -1.45
C SER A 115 14.03 5.70 -1.81
N TRP A 116 13.57 6.57 -0.91
CA TRP A 116 12.43 7.44 -1.13
C TRP A 116 12.76 8.86 -0.70
N SER A 117 12.35 9.82 -1.51
CA SER A 117 12.56 11.23 -1.21
C SER A 117 11.21 11.93 -1.13
N VAL A 118 10.99 12.65 -0.05
CA VAL A 118 9.82 13.53 0.09
C VAL A 118 9.99 14.75 -0.81
N ALA A 119 8.89 15.31 -1.30
CA ALA A 119 8.92 16.55 -2.08
C ALA A 119 9.57 17.68 -1.29
N ALA A 120 10.38 18.50 -1.96
CA ALA A 120 11.05 19.64 -1.33
C ALA A 120 10.05 20.69 -0.82
N ASP A 121 8.94 20.85 -1.53
CA ASP A 121 7.79 21.66 -1.11
C ASP A 121 6.67 20.74 -0.60
N GLN A 122 6.34 20.89 0.68
CA GLN A 122 5.29 20.12 1.36
C GLN A 122 3.97 20.91 1.40
N ASN A 123 3.77 21.84 0.45
CA ASN A 123 2.58 22.66 0.37
C ASN A 123 1.36 21.79 -0.02
N GLU A 124 0.27 21.86 0.75
CA GLU A 124 -0.98 21.13 0.48
C GLU A 124 -1.62 21.55 -0.84
N THR A 125 -1.42 22.81 -1.28
CA THR A 125 -2.00 23.30 -2.54
C THR A 125 -1.37 22.69 -3.80
N GLU A 126 -0.15 22.17 -3.68
CA GLU A 126 0.59 21.54 -4.77
C GLU A 126 0.73 20.01 -4.59
N ASN A 127 -0.01 19.43 -3.66
CA ASN A 127 0.01 18.00 -3.33
C ASN A 127 1.37 17.44 -2.86
N GLY A 128 2.37 18.29 -2.65
CA GLY A 128 3.70 17.85 -2.29
C GLY A 128 3.76 17.00 -1.02
N TYR A 129 2.88 17.28 -0.07
CA TYR A 129 2.72 16.45 1.12
C TYR A 129 2.15 15.06 0.77
N ALA A 130 1.04 15.01 0.02
CA ALA A 130 0.38 13.76 -0.33
C ALA A 130 1.26 12.88 -1.23
N GLU A 131 1.95 13.47 -2.21
CA GLU A 131 2.85 12.76 -3.12
C GLU A 131 4.15 12.27 -2.47
N SER A 132 4.43 12.71 -1.24
CA SER A 132 5.62 12.30 -0.48
C SER A 132 5.42 11.01 0.31
N ASP A 133 4.24 10.43 0.30
CA ASP A 133 3.96 9.25 1.08
C ASP A 133 4.43 7.96 0.39
N LEU A 134 4.96 7.06 1.17
CA LEU A 134 5.33 5.70 0.80
C LEU A 134 4.72 4.75 1.80
N LEU A 135 3.93 3.82 1.31
CA LEU A 135 3.35 2.77 2.15
C LEU A 135 3.93 1.40 1.77
N PHE A 136 4.10 0.56 2.76
CA PHE A 136 4.62 -0.79 2.58
C PHE A 136 3.93 -1.78 3.50
N THR A 137 3.75 -3.01 3.03
CA THR A 137 3.21 -4.10 3.86
C THR A 137 4.32 -5.04 4.33
N ALA A 138 4.21 -5.54 5.54
CA ALA A 138 4.98 -6.72 5.91
C ALA A 138 4.59 -7.91 5.00
N PRO A 139 5.50 -8.86 4.72
CA PRO A 139 5.15 -10.07 3.99
C PRO A 139 4.07 -10.88 4.71
N VAL A 140 3.02 -11.25 3.98
CA VAL A 140 1.91 -12.08 4.48
C VAL A 140 2.01 -13.46 3.87
N GLU A 141 2.01 -14.48 4.72
CA GLU A 141 1.93 -15.86 4.27
C GLU A 141 0.46 -16.24 4.04
N VAL A 142 0.15 -16.76 2.86
CA VAL A 142 -1.21 -17.15 2.48
C VAL A 142 -1.19 -18.52 1.80
N LYS A 143 -2.22 -19.33 2.09
CA LYS A 143 -2.43 -20.64 1.50
C LYS A 143 -3.56 -20.59 0.50
N PHE A 144 -3.59 -21.56 -0.42
CA PHE A 144 -4.67 -21.72 -1.39
C PHE A 144 -6.04 -21.70 -0.69
N GLY A 145 -6.98 -20.96 -1.27
CA GLY A 145 -8.33 -20.79 -0.72
C GLY A 145 -8.47 -19.75 0.41
N SER A 146 -7.36 -19.11 0.81
CA SER A 146 -7.38 -18.04 1.81
C SER A 146 -7.19 -16.66 1.15
N THR A 147 -7.62 -15.61 1.84
CA THR A 147 -7.43 -14.22 1.42
C THR A 147 -6.20 -13.63 2.10
N ALA A 148 -5.33 -12.97 1.34
CA ALA A 148 -4.21 -12.21 1.88
C ALA A 148 -4.69 -10.83 2.34
N ASN A 149 -4.58 -10.54 3.64
CA ASN A 149 -4.89 -9.23 4.19
C ASN A 149 -3.62 -8.39 4.23
N LEU A 150 -3.52 -7.42 3.32
CA LEU A 150 -2.35 -6.56 3.16
C LEU A 150 -2.57 -5.27 3.97
N ILE A 151 -1.87 -5.16 5.09
CA ILE A 151 -1.93 -3.97 5.95
C ILE A 151 -0.74 -3.09 5.59
N PHE A 152 -1.02 -1.89 5.10
CA PHE A 152 -0.02 -0.92 4.69
C PHE A 152 0.35 0.00 5.84
N TYR A 153 1.64 0.26 5.98
CA TYR A 153 2.24 1.12 6.99
C TYR A 153 2.97 2.27 6.32
N HIS A 154 2.76 3.49 6.81
CA HIS A 154 3.51 4.65 6.36
C HIS A 154 5.01 4.47 6.65
N GLN A 155 5.83 4.73 5.65
CA GLN A 155 7.29 4.71 5.76
C GLN A 155 7.85 6.13 5.98
N THR A 156 7.01 7.14 5.82
CA THR A 156 7.32 8.56 6.06
C THR A 156 6.65 9.04 7.34
N ALA A 157 7.22 10.03 7.99
CA ALA A 157 6.68 10.62 9.22
C ALA A 157 6.15 12.03 8.95
N LYS A 158 4.92 12.32 9.40
CA LYS A 158 4.33 13.65 9.37
C LYS A 158 4.66 14.41 10.67
N ILE A 159 5.24 15.60 10.55
CA ILE A 159 5.47 16.49 11.67
C ILE A 159 4.55 17.70 11.55
N ILE A 160 3.65 17.89 12.52
CA ILE A 160 2.77 19.07 12.58
C ILE A 160 3.31 20.02 13.64
N VAL A 161 3.73 21.21 13.22
CA VAL A 161 4.21 22.25 14.12
C VAL A 161 3.16 23.34 14.28
N ASN A 162 2.53 23.43 15.47
CA ASN A 162 1.57 24.47 15.81
C ASN A 162 2.31 25.65 16.45
N ILE A 163 2.57 26.70 15.69
CA ILE A 163 3.17 27.93 16.20
C ILE A 163 2.06 28.79 16.80
N LYS A 164 2.06 28.92 18.12
CA LYS A 164 1.18 29.88 18.82
C LYS A 164 1.94 31.20 18.97
N ASN A 165 1.34 32.29 18.49
CA ASN A 165 1.86 33.61 18.73
C ASN A 165 1.82 33.90 20.24
N GLY A 166 2.95 33.70 20.92
CA GLY A 166 3.14 34.16 22.29
C GLY A 166 3.06 35.68 22.29
N ARG A 167 2.08 36.25 22.96
CA ARG A 167 2.09 37.69 23.23
C ARG A 167 3.28 38.00 24.13
N ASN A 168 4.47 38.08 23.56
CA ASN A 168 5.59 38.75 24.21
C ASN A 168 5.24 40.23 24.27
N ARG A 169 4.80 40.66 25.43
CA ARG A 169 4.87 42.08 25.79
C ARG A 169 6.35 42.44 25.83
N PHE A 170 6.93 42.77 24.69
CA PHE A 170 8.12 43.60 24.70
C PHE A 170 7.66 44.96 25.26
N ARG A 171 7.82 45.15 26.58
CA ARG A 171 7.85 46.47 27.14
C ARG A 171 9.00 47.21 26.43
N ARG A 172 8.67 48.13 25.55
CA ARG A 172 9.64 49.12 25.11
C ARG A 172 10.19 49.77 26.37
N PRO A 173 11.52 49.87 26.57
CA PRO A 173 12.08 50.66 27.64
C PRO A 173 11.55 52.07 27.47
N ASP A 174 10.99 52.62 28.52
CA ASP A 174 10.50 54.00 28.55
C ASP A 174 11.64 54.93 28.09
N SER A 175 11.35 55.72 27.08
CA SER A 175 12.27 56.70 26.52
C SER A 175 12.72 57.62 27.64
N ILE A 176 14.03 57.67 27.88
CA ILE A 176 14.71 58.58 28.78
C ILE A 176 14.26 60.00 28.42
N ARG A 177 13.45 60.62 29.29
CA ARG A 177 13.13 62.02 29.20
C ARG A 177 14.47 62.81 29.40
N LYS A 178 15.00 63.33 28.32
CA LYS A 178 16.06 64.33 28.42
C LYS A 178 15.44 65.60 28.95
N ASN A 179 15.67 65.91 30.23
CA ASN A 179 15.49 67.23 30.79
C ASN A 179 16.54 68.19 30.16
N ARG A 180 16.07 69.11 29.31
CA ARG A 180 16.85 70.29 28.96
C ARG A 180 16.50 71.39 29.96
N ARG A 181 17.53 71.87 30.70
CA ARG A 181 17.56 73.18 31.27
C ARG A 181 18.21 74.15 30.27
#